data_01a2626ecae49b05e8336029b2bf0f97
#
_entry.id   01a2626ecae49b05e8336029b2bf0f97
#
_cell.length_a   1.000
_cell.length_b   1.000
_cell.length_c   1.000
_cell.angle_alpha   90.00
_cell.angle_beta   90.00
_cell.angle_gamma   90.00
#
_symmetry.space_group_name_H-M   'P 1'
#
loop_
_entity.id
_entity.type
_entity.pdbx_description
1 polymer ?
#
loop_
_entity_poly.entity_id
_entity_poly.type
_entity_poly.pdbx_seq_one_letter_code
_entity_poly.pdbx_strand_id
1 'polypeptide(L)'
;MIRILATALLALCLTASGAFATSLVELVERGGDYFKKFTNEPLTGKVDKVLYQGAYKNGKREAPWVGYWPNGQLHYMGVYKNGKREGPWVAYYDDGTKWEGLSGTYRDGKKVSD
;
A
#
# COMPACT_ATOMS: atom_id res chain seq x y z
N MET A 1 10.85 -2.81 -14.55
CA MET A 1 10.68 -2.87 -13.15
C MET A 1 9.75 -1.83 -12.63
N ILE A 2 9.08 -2.21 -11.63
CA ILE A 2 8.08 -1.35 -11.00
C ILE A 2 8.63 -0.02 -10.57
N ARG A 3 9.81 -0.01 -10.06
CA ARG A 3 10.37 1.24 -9.57
C ARG A 3 10.56 2.28 -10.61
N ILE A 4 10.68 1.92 -11.84
CA ILE A 4 10.85 2.88 -12.89
C ILE A 4 9.61 3.73 -13.04
N LEU A 5 8.49 3.09 -12.92
CA LEU A 5 7.23 3.79 -13.03
C LEU A 5 6.99 4.68 -11.83
N ALA A 6 7.49 4.26 -10.71
CA ALA A 6 7.35 5.05 -9.51
C ALA A 6 8.00 6.41 -9.65
N THR A 7 8.99 6.50 -10.51
CA THR A 7 9.69 7.74 -10.69
C THR A 7 8.78 8.86 -11.15
N ALA A 8 7.91 8.54 -12.07
CA ALA A 8 7.03 9.56 -12.59
C ALA A 8 6.05 10.04 -11.52
N LEU A 9 5.63 9.12 -10.70
CA LEU A 9 4.68 9.47 -9.67
C LEU A 9 5.32 10.30 -8.59
N LEU A 10 6.58 10.08 -8.38
CA LEU A 10 7.27 10.82 -7.36
C LEU A 10 7.22 12.31 -7.60
N ALA A 11 7.42 12.70 -8.83
CA ALA A 11 7.44 14.12 -9.14
C ALA A 11 6.13 14.77 -8.71
N LEU A 12 5.08 14.06 -8.91
CA LEU A 12 3.78 14.55 -8.53
C LEU A 12 3.64 14.68 -7.04
N CYS A 13 4.11 13.70 -6.33
CA CYS A 13 3.97 13.70 -4.90
C CYS A 13 4.82 14.76 -4.24
N LEU A 14 5.95 15.08 -4.82
CA LEU A 14 6.81 16.08 -4.24
C LEU A 14 6.18 17.45 -4.19
N THR A 15 5.29 17.72 -5.11
CA THR A 15 4.63 18.99 -5.11
C THR A 15 3.54 19.09 -4.06
N ALA A 16 3.24 18.02 -3.46
CA ALA A 16 2.18 17.99 -2.47
C ALA A 16 2.75 18.31 -1.12
N SER A 17 3.26 19.45 -1.02
CA SER A 17 3.55 20.05 0.24
C SER A 17 4.00 19.15 1.33
N GLY A 18 5.06 18.56 1.17
CA GLY A 18 5.65 17.88 2.24
C GLY A 18 5.14 16.50 2.51
N ALA A 19 4.10 16.17 1.89
CA ALA A 19 3.70 14.79 2.00
C ALA A 19 4.64 14.03 1.11
N PHE A 20 5.64 13.51 1.55
CA PHE A 20 6.62 12.95 0.79
C PHE A 20 6.25 11.75 0.09
N ALA A 21 6.54 11.66 -1.15
CA ALA A 21 6.49 10.44 -1.88
C ALA A 21 7.73 9.68 -1.58
N THR A 22 7.59 8.48 -1.22
CA THR A 22 8.72 7.62 -1.02
C THR A 22 8.85 6.61 -2.14
N SER A 23 8.23 6.89 -3.26
CA SER A 23 8.24 5.96 -4.37
C SER A 23 9.60 5.76 -5.00
N LEU A 24 10.49 6.71 -4.88
CA LEU A 24 11.86 6.53 -5.35
C LEU A 24 12.76 5.85 -4.34
N VAL A 25 12.28 5.69 -3.13
CA VAL A 25 13.07 5.05 -2.10
C VAL A 25 12.83 3.56 -2.18
N GLU A 26 13.89 2.80 -2.20
CA GLU A 26 13.76 1.37 -2.11
C GLU A 26 13.36 1.00 -0.70
N LEU A 27 12.36 0.17 -0.59
CA LEU A 27 11.84 -0.23 0.69
C LEU A 27 12.31 -1.63 1.03
N VAL A 28 12.54 -1.84 2.30
CA VAL A 28 12.91 -3.15 2.82
C VAL A 28 11.95 -3.49 3.93
N GLU A 29 11.39 -4.67 3.86
CA GLU A 29 10.50 -5.17 4.91
C GLU A 29 11.31 -5.94 5.92
N ARG A 30 11.12 -5.62 7.20
CA ARG A 30 11.77 -6.33 8.30
C ARG A 30 10.77 -6.48 9.42
N GLY A 31 10.44 -7.72 9.74
CA GLY A 31 9.51 -7.99 10.82
C GLY A 31 8.12 -7.44 10.61
N GLY A 32 7.72 -7.30 9.36
CA GLY A 32 6.41 -6.74 9.03
C GLY A 32 6.36 -5.24 8.87
N ASP A 33 7.43 -4.54 9.24
CA ASP A 33 7.50 -3.09 9.08
C ASP A 33 8.37 -2.73 7.87
N TYR A 34 8.12 -1.56 7.32
CA TYR A 34 8.82 -1.11 6.13
C TYR A 34 9.78 0.01 6.48
N PHE A 35 10.96 -0.07 5.91
CA PHE A 35 12.05 0.87 6.16
C PHE A 35 12.63 1.37 4.85
N LYS A 36 13.24 2.52 4.89
CA LYS A 36 14.06 2.97 3.77
C LYS A 36 15.28 2.08 3.70
N LYS A 37 15.65 1.69 2.49
CA LYS A 37 16.79 0.80 2.29
C LYS A 37 18.05 1.44 2.88
N PHE A 38 18.86 0.62 3.49
CA PHE A 38 20.12 1.03 4.11
C PHE A 38 19.97 1.94 5.34
N THR A 39 18.78 2.00 5.91
CA THR A 39 18.57 2.78 7.13
C THR A 39 17.83 1.94 8.16
N ASN A 40 17.78 2.46 9.38
CA ASN A 40 16.92 1.90 10.41
C ASN A 40 15.73 2.82 10.68
N GLU A 41 15.48 3.75 9.76
CA GLU A 41 14.38 4.69 9.89
C GLU A 41 13.10 4.05 9.39
N PRO A 42 12.07 3.91 10.23
CA PRO A 42 10.76 3.45 9.76
C PRO A 42 10.20 4.43 8.77
N LEU A 43 9.52 3.89 7.79
CA LEU A 43 8.94 4.72 6.75
C LEU A 43 7.70 5.44 7.25
N THR A 44 7.62 6.73 6.96
CA THR A 44 6.41 7.52 7.18
C THR A 44 6.16 8.33 5.92
N GLY A 45 4.90 8.49 5.56
CA GLY A 45 4.51 9.27 4.41
C GLY A 45 3.82 8.44 3.35
N LYS A 46 3.47 9.10 2.27
CA LYS A 46 2.75 8.46 1.18
C LYS A 46 3.67 7.67 0.29
N VAL A 47 3.16 6.57 -0.23
CA VAL A 47 3.83 5.80 -1.25
C VAL A 47 2.93 5.78 -2.47
N ASP A 48 3.50 6.11 -3.62
CA ASP A 48 2.74 6.23 -4.83
C ASP A 48 3.50 5.48 -5.93
N LYS A 49 3.13 4.25 -6.11
CA LYS A 49 3.76 3.37 -7.10
C LYS A 49 2.72 2.87 -8.07
N VAL A 50 3.20 2.34 -9.19
CA VAL A 50 2.30 1.87 -10.24
C VAL A 50 1.36 0.77 -9.74
N LEU A 51 1.87 -0.14 -8.94
CA LEU A 51 1.08 -1.28 -8.52
C LEU A 51 0.39 -1.09 -7.18
N TYR A 52 0.71 -0.04 -6.44
CA TYR A 52 0.00 0.23 -5.19
C TYR A 52 0.20 1.66 -4.76
N GLN A 53 -0.76 2.15 -4.01
CA GLN A 53 -0.76 3.50 -3.46
C GLN A 53 -1.30 3.45 -2.04
N GLY A 54 -0.68 4.22 -1.16
CA GLY A 54 -1.11 4.28 0.22
C GLY A 54 -0.17 5.13 1.03
N ALA A 55 -0.15 4.91 2.34
CA ALA A 55 0.72 5.67 3.23
C ALA A 55 1.29 4.75 4.28
N TYR A 56 2.42 5.17 4.83
CA TYR A 56 3.06 4.50 5.95
C TYR A 56 3.16 5.47 7.11
N LYS A 57 3.10 4.91 8.30
CA LYS A 57 3.33 5.65 9.53
C LYS A 57 4.19 4.78 10.43
N ASN A 58 5.39 5.26 10.74
CA ASN A 58 6.35 4.52 11.56
C ASN A 58 6.59 3.10 11.05
N GLY A 59 6.72 2.96 9.73
CA GLY A 59 7.00 1.67 9.11
C GLY A 59 5.80 0.79 8.86
N LYS A 60 4.61 1.19 9.33
CA LYS A 60 3.42 0.38 9.16
C LYS A 60 2.46 1.03 8.17
N ARG A 61 1.74 0.20 7.44
CA ARG A 61 0.72 0.72 6.52
C ARG A 61 -0.38 1.40 7.32
N GLU A 62 -0.82 2.54 6.81
CA GLU A 62 -1.84 3.33 7.47
C GLU A 62 -2.73 3.98 6.43
N ALA A 63 -4.02 4.18 6.76
CA ALA A 63 -4.98 4.88 5.90
C ALA A 63 -5.38 4.04 4.68
N PRO A 64 -6.09 4.60 3.70
CA PRO A 64 -6.52 3.81 2.56
C PRO A 64 -5.36 3.33 1.70
N TRP A 65 -5.48 2.11 1.25
CA TRP A 65 -4.52 1.49 0.35
C TRP A 65 -5.25 0.90 -0.84
N VAL A 66 -4.64 0.99 -2.00
CA VAL A 66 -5.15 0.37 -3.21
C VAL A 66 -3.99 -0.31 -3.92
N GLY A 67 -4.25 -1.49 -4.45
CA GLY A 67 -3.25 -2.21 -5.22
C GLY A 67 -3.81 -2.64 -6.55
N TYR A 68 -2.93 -2.80 -7.54
CA TYR A 68 -3.31 -3.21 -8.88
C TYR A 68 -2.46 -4.38 -9.31
N TRP A 69 -3.04 -5.22 -10.15
CA TRP A 69 -2.29 -6.25 -10.83
C TRP A 69 -1.47 -5.62 -11.96
N PRO A 70 -0.40 -6.28 -12.40
CA PRO A 70 0.39 -5.74 -13.52
C PRO A 70 -0.43 -5.46 -14.78
N ASN A 71 -1.55 -6.16 -14.96
CA ASN A 71 -2.41 -5.94 -16.12
C ASN A 71 -3.34 -4.75 -15.96
N GLY A 72 -3.23 -4.00 -14.84
CA GLY A 72 -4.05 -2.81 -14.61
C GLY A 72 -5.34 -3.07 -13.86
N GLN A 73 -5.69 -4.33 -13.63
CA GLN A 73 -6.89 -4.65 -12.89
C GLN A 73 -6.71 -4.34 -11.40
N LEU A 74 -7.78 -3.91 -10.77
CA LEU A 74 -7.75 -3.69 -9.34
C LEU A 74 -7.45 -4.99 -8.62
N HIS A 75 -6.48 -4.96 -7.71
CA HIS A 75 -6.12 -6.12 -6.92
C HIS A 75 -6.83 -6.09 -5.56
N TYR A 76 -6.70 -4.98 -4.86
CA TYR A 76 -7.36 -4.82 -3.57
C TYR A 76 -7.58 -3.35 -3.26
N MET A 77 -8.54 -3.09 -2.37
CA MET A 77 -8.78 -1.75 -1.88
C MET A 77 -9.35 -1.87 -0.48
N GLY A 78 -8.82 -1.09 0.43
CA GLY A 78 -9.28 -1.09 1.81
C GLY A 78 -8.45 -0.16 2.66
N VAL A 79 -8.60 -0.28 3.96
CA VAL A 79 -7.92 0.59 4.92
C VAL A 79 -7.02 -0.25 5.81
N TYR A 80 -5.82 0.28 6.07
CA TYR A 80 -4.93 -0.27 7.07
C TYR A 80 -4.90 0.64 8.28
N LYS A 81 -4.76 0.03 9.43
CA LYS A 81 -4.57 0.73 10.68
C LYS A 81 -3.49 0.00 11.45
N ASN A 82 -2.37 0.69 11.72
CA ASN A 82 -1.21 0.09 12.37
C ASN A 82 -0.76 -1.20 11.68
N GLY A 83 -0.76 -1.18 10.37
CA GLY A 83 -0.30 -2.32 9.59
C GLY A 83 -1.31 -3.44 9.41
N LYS A 84 -2.50 -3.29 9.97
CA LYS A 84 -3.53 -4.34 9.91
C LYS A 84 -4.72 -3.86 9.12
N ARG A 85 -5.37 -4.79 8.42
CA ARG A 85 -6.59 -4.46 7.71
C ARG A 85 -7.68 -4.08 8.69
N GLU A 86 -8.44 -3.05 8.33
CA GLU A 86 -9.51 -2.55 9.17
C GLU A 86 -10.68 -2.12 8.30
N GLY A 87 -11.90 -2.52 8.68
CA GLY A 87 -13.09 -2.12 7.95
C GLY A 87 -13.29 -2.89 6.66
N PRO A 88 -14.08 -2.34 5.74
CA PRO A 88 -14.38 -3.04 4.49
C PRO A 88 -13.15 -3.19 3.61
N TRP A 89 -13.00 -4.37 3.04
CA TRP A 89 -11.94 -4.71 2.11
C TRP A 89 -12.50 -5.45 0.93
N VAL A 90 -11.99 -5.18 -0.23
CA VAL A 90 -12.35 -5.92 -1.43
C VAL A 90 -11.07 -6.30 -2.16
N ALA A 91 -11.04 -7.51 -2.68
CA ALA A 91 -9.92 -7.99 -3.45
C ALA A 91 -10.43 -8.72 -4.68
N TYR A 92 -9.61 -8.73 -5.72
CA TYR A 92 -9.96 -9.36 -6.98
C TYR A 92 -8.78 -10.17 -7.49
N TYR A 93 -9.09 -11.20 -8.25
CA TYR A 93 -8.07 -11.94 -8.99
C TYR A 93 -7.67 -11.11 -10.21
N ASP A 94 -6.59 -11.54 -10.86
CA ASP A 94 -6.07 -10.80 -11.99
C ASP A 94 -6.99 -10.84 -13.23
N ASP A 95 -7.97 -11.70 -13.22
CA ASP A 95 -8.99 -11.76 -14.28
C ASP A 95 -10.19 -10.89 -13.96
N GLY A 96 -10.19 -10.19 -12.84
CA GLY A 96 -11.27 -9.30 -12.45
C GLY A 96 -12.36 -9.92 -11.61
N THR A 97 -12.31 -11.22 -11.37
CA THR A 97 -13.32 -11.85 -10.52
C THR A 97 -13.00 -11.58 -9.04
N LYS A 98 -14.04 -11.46 -8.26
CA LYS A 98 -13.91 -11.12 -6.86
C LYS A 98 -13.27 -12.25 -6.07
N TRP A 99 -12.31 -11.89 -5.24
CA TRP A 99 -11.64 -12.85 -4.37
C TRP A 99 -12.38 -12.88 -3.04
N GLU A 100 -13.35 -13.78 -2.94
CA GLU A 100 -14.23 -13.81 -1.79
C GLU A 100 -13.49 -14.09 -0.48
N GLY A 101 -12.47 -14.90 -0.53
CA GLY A 101 -11.73 -15.24 0.69
C GLY A 101 -11.02 -14.07 1.34
N LEU A 102 -10.65 -13.07 0.54
CA LEU A 102 -10.00 -11.86 1.06
C LEU A 102 -10.94 -10.69 1.19
N SER A 103 -12.07 -10.73 0.53
CA SER A 103 -13.04 -9.64 0.60
C SER A 103 -13.91 -9.80 1.83
N GLY A 104 -14.28 -8.70 2.43
CA GLY A 104 -15.12 -8.72 3.62
C GLY A 104 -14.79 -7.58 4.56
N THR A 105 -15.25 -7.69 5.78
CA THR A 105 -14.99 -6.69 6.80
C THR A 105 -13.94 -7.21 7.76
N TYR A 106 -12.98 -6.37 8.09
CA TYR A 106 -11.86 -6.74 8.95
C TYR A 106 -11.86 -5.92 10.23
N ARG A 107 -11.39 -6.54 11.29
CA ARG A 107 -11.13 -5.87 12.55
C ARG A 107 -9.81 -6.39 13.07
N ASP A 108 -8.86 -5.48 13.28
CA ASP A 108 -7.54 -5.84 13.81
C ASP A 108 -6.85 -6.89 12.96
N GLY A 109 -7.04 -6.81 11.66
CA GLY A 109 -6.41 -7.73 10.73
C GLY A 109 -7.13 -9.02 10.48
N LYS A 110 -8.25 -9.25 11.19
CA LYS A 110 -9.01 -10.49 11.05
C LYS A 110 -10.33 -10.23 10.34
N LYS A 111 -10.66 -11.10 9.41
CA LYS A 111 -11.93 -11.00 8.72
C LYS A 111 -13.05 -11.44 9.69
N VAL A 112 -14.01 -10.55 9.90
CA VAL A 112 -15.09 -10.79 10.84
C VAL A 112 -16.44 -11.01 10.16
N SER A 113 -16.54 -10.63 8.89
CA SER A 113 -17.76 -10.91 8.13
C SER A 113 -17.46 -10.74 6.64
N ASP A 114 -18.34 -11.27 5.82
CA ASP A 114 -18.23 -11.15 4.37
C ASP A 114 -18.73 -9.83 3.84
#